data_a8432d6d5b8ff38b59d6d830fe1482c2
#
_entry.id   a8432d6d5b8ff38b59d6d830fe1482c2
#
_cell.length_a   1.000
_cell.length_b   1.000
_cell.length_c   1.000
_cell.angle_alpha   90.00
_cell.angle_beta   90.00
_cell.angle_gamma   90.00
#
_symmetry.space_group_name_H-M   'P 1'
#
loop_
_entity.id
_entity.type
_entity.pdbx_description
1 polymer ?
#
loop_
_entity_poly.entity_id
_entity_poly.type
_entity_poly.pdbx_seq_one_letter_code
_entity_poly.pdbx_strand_id
1 'polypeptide(L)'
;MRRLTRTASCPRLPMRFAQGLLAIAWCAALPAALGAQSGPTPESSRHSMWLVYGGDHPIASRVGFVFDSHLRLTADGDRQRQLLVRPGLSFALSERVKLSAGYAMMGARDDANDPLTPRRPEHRAWISAQLAHDVGPIALAHRYRAEHRWLPGVRVDEAGAPVGETVVTAERMRYSVRATVPLSGRGSAHGLTASVSEELFASFGGYAGDVAVDQNRAAVAIGVRLRRSMRMEIGYMLQSSAGDDGRFTERNHVLQITAISAARLR
;
A
#
# COMPACT_ATOMS: atom_id res chain seq x y z
N MET A 1 -26.02 57.30 28.54
CA MET A 1 -25.65 55.89 28.86
C MET A 1 -26.20 54.98 27.77
N ARG A 2 -25.36 54.58 26.78
CA ARG A 2 -25.72 53.57 25.76
C ARG A 2 -24.81 52.34 25.99
N ARG A 3 -25.41 51.20 26.38
CA ARG A 3 -24.71 49.91 26.54
C ARG A 3 -24.56 49.30 25.14
N LEU A 4 -23.32 49.09 24.73
CA LEU A 4 -22.95 48.29 23.55
C LEU A 4 -22.85 46.82 24.00
N THR A 5 -23.79 46.00 23.56
CA THR A 5 -23.69 44.54 23.65
C THR A 5 -22.84 44.04 22.48
N ARG A 6 -21.64 43.58 22.74
CA ARG A 6 -20.82 42.82 21.78
C ARG A 6 -21.32 41.38 21.74
N THR A 7 -21.97 41.02 20.65
CA THR A 7 -22.21 39.61 20.32
C THR A 7 -20.93 38.98 19.77
N ALA A 8 -20.36 38.02 20.49
CA ALA A 8 -19.23 37.24 20.02
C ALA A 8 -19.72 36.33 18.90
N SER A 9 -19.30 36.60 17.67
CA SER A 9 -19.49 35.70 16.53
C SER A 9 -18.53 34.51 16.63
N CYS A 10 -19.06 33.34 16.90
CA CYS A 10 -18.35 32.08 16.81
C CYS A 10 -17.84 31.89 15.35
N PRO A 11 -16.55 31.60 15.11
CA PRO A 11 -16.05 31.36 13.77
C PRO A 11 -16.67 30.06 13.22
N ARG A 12 -17.54 30.20 12.20
CA ARG A 12 -18.05 29.05 11.46
C ARG A 12 -16.88 28.45 10.70
N LEU A 13 -16.48 27.22 11.05
CA LEU A 13 -15.56 26.44 10.22
C LEU A 13 -16.11 26.39 8.79
N PRO A 14 -15.28 26.62 7.75
CA PRO A 14 -15.75 26.59 6.38
C PRO A 14 -16.30 25.20 6.06
N MET A 15 -17.55 25.15 5.59
CA MET A 15 -18.35 23.96 5.30
C MET A 15 -17.61 22.91 4.40
N ARG A 16 -16.59 23.35 3.67
CA ARG A 16 -15.72 22.49 2.84
C ARG A 16 -14.80 21.58 3.66
N PHE A 17 -14.39 21.99 4.88
CA PHE A 17 -13.59 21.14 5.78
C PHE A 17 -14.44 20.01 6.38
N ALA A 18 -15.68 20.29 6.72
CA ALA A 18 -16.60 19.28 7.28
C ALA A 18 -16.94 18.18 6.28
N GLN A 19 -17.10 18.51 5.00
CA GLN A 19 -17.38 17.55 3.93
C GLN A 19 -16.18 16.64 3.63
N GLY A 20 -14.96 17.18 3.69
CA GLY A 20 -13.72 16.39 3.53
C GLY A 20 -13.53 15.39 4.67
N LEU A 21 -13.78 15.79 5.91
CA LEU A 21 -13.68 14.93 7.09
C LEU A 21 -14.73 13.81 7.11
N LEU A 22 -15.98 14.10 6.66
CA LEU A 22 -17.04 13.09 6.53
C LEU A 22 -16.69 12.02 5.47
N ALA A 23 -16.11 12.40 4.34
CA ALA A 23 -15.70 11.45 3.30
C ALA A 23 -14.52 10.58 3.74
N ILE A 24 -13.55 11.14 4.51
CA ILE A 24 -12.47 10.39 5.13
C ILE A 24 -13.03 9.39 6.15
N ALA A 25 -14.02 9.79 6.95
CA ALA A 25 -14.68 8.90 7.91
C ALA A 25 -15.41 7.74 7.22
N TRP A 26 -16.04 7.96 6.06
CA TRP A 26 -16.70 6.91 5.26
C TRP A 26 -15.67 5.92 4.64
N CYS A 27 -14.57 6.41 4.10
CA CYS A 27 -13.50 5.55 3.59
C CYS A 27 -12.78 4.78 4.72
N ALA A 28 -12.70 5.34 5.94
CA ALA A 28 -12.16 4.66 7.10
C ALA A 28 -13.13 3.64 7.72
N ALA A 29 -14.43 3.78 7.48
CA ALA A 29 -15.45 2.85 7.98
C ALA A 29 -15.57 1.56 7.13
N LEU A 30 -15.17 1.58 5.83
CA LEU A 30 -15.15 0.38 5.00
C LEU A 30 -14.25 -0.74 5.55
N PRO A 31 -13.00 -0.47 6.02
CA PRO A 31 -12.18 -1.51 6.63
C PRO A 31 -12.74 -2.02 7.95
N ALA A 32 -13.44 -1.17 8.71
CA ALA A 32 -14.09 -1.58 9.94
C ALA A 32 -15.28 -2.54 9.68
N ALA A 33 -16.00 -2.36 8.58
CA ALA A 33 -17.12 -3.24 8.21
C ALA A 33 -16.64 -4.60 7.67
N LEU A 34 -15.51 -4.67 6.98
CA LEU A 34 -14.87 -5.92 6.55
C LEU A 34 -14.10 -6.61 7.67
N GLY A 35 -13.57 -5.84 8.63
CA GLY A 35 -12.90 -6.37 9.82
C GLY A 35 -13.86 -6.71 10.99
N ALA A 36 -15.11 -6.27 10.94
CA ALA A 36 -16.15 -6.56 11.92
C ALA A 36 -16.82 -7.94 11.73
N GLN A 37 -16.40 -8.74 10.76
CA GLN A 37 -16.61 -10.16 10.86
C GLN A 37 -15.82 -10.64 12.06
N SER A 38 -16.51 -10.79 13.19
CA SER A 38 -16.03 -11.23 14.48
C SER A 38 -15.31 -12.58 14.35
N GLY A 39 -14.09 -12.53 13.85
CA GLY A 39 -13.14 -13.61 13.88
C GLY A 39 -12.47 -13.67 15.25
N PRO A 40 -11.89 -14.77 15.62
CA PRO A 40 -11.12 -14.91 16.85
C PRO A 40 -10.07 -13.79 16.97
N THR A 41 -9.72 -13.45 18.20
CA THR A 41 -8.60 -12.52 18.51
C THR A 41 -7.40 -12.88 17.64
N PRO A 42 -6.73 -11.94 16.97
CA PRO A 42 -5.59 -12.26 16.13
C PRO A 42 -4.55 -13.03 16.97
N GLU A 43 -4.10 -14.16 16.45
CA GLU A 43 -3.14 -15.04 17.13
C GLU A 43 -1.77 -14.40 17.22
N SER A 44 -1.44 -13.51 16.28
CA SER A 44 -0.17 -12.78 16.28
C SER A 44 -0.35 -11.31 15.91
N SER A 45 0.40 -10.45 16.61
CA SER A 45 0.51 -9.02 16.32
C SER A 45 1.97 -8.65 16.17
N ARG A 46 2.33 -7.99 15.07
CA ARG A 46 3.70 -7.56 14.76
C ARG A 46 3.77 -6.07 14.57
N HIS A 47 4.95 -5.51 14.78
CA HIS A 47 5.25 -4.11 14.51
C HIS A 47 6.36 -4.01 13.46
N SER A 48 6.19 -3.14 12.48
CA SER A 48 7.14 -2.98 11.38
C SER A 48 7.31 -1.52 11.00
N MET A 49 8.45 -1.21 10.40
CA MET A 49 8.71 0.05 9.73
C MET A 49 9.01 -0.20 8.26
N TRP A 50 8.29 0.49 7.37
CA TRP A 50 8.51 0.39 5.93
C TRP A 50 9.00 1.71 5.37
N LEU A 51 10.15 1.65 4.71
CA LEU A 51 10.67 2.74 3.90
C LEU A 51 10.31 2.45 2.46
N VAL A 52 9.55 3.35 1.84
CA VAL A 52 8.99 3.16 0.52
C VAL A 52 9.44 4.28 -0.41
N TYR A 53 9.91 3.92 -1.58
CA TYR A 53 10.06 4.83 -2.69
C TYR A 53 9.07 4.45 -3.79
N GLY A 54 8.35 5.43 -4.34
CA GLY A 54 7.48 5.27 -5.50
C GLY A 54 7.79 6.33 -6.54
N GLY A 55 8.06 5.92 -7.77
CA GLY A 55 8.37 6.81 -8.87
C GLY A 55 7.55 6.49 -10.11
N ASP A 56 7.09 7.54 -10.81
CA ASP A 56 6.56 7.46 -12.15
C ASP A 56 7.18 8.58 -12.97
N HIS A 57 8.20 8.22 -13.72
CA HIS A 57 9.12 9.13 -14.37
C HIS A 57 8.79 9.23 -15.86
N PRO A 58 8.22 10.35 -16.33
CA PRO A 58 7.96 10.54 -17.75
C PRO A 58 9.23 10.42 -18.61
N ILE A 59 9.19 9.54 -19.63
CA ILE A 59 10.25 9.37 -20.64
C ILE A 59 9.81 10.07 -21.93
N ALA A 60 8.56 9.87 -22.35
CA ALA A 60 7.96 10.47 -23.52
C ALA A 60 6.57 11.03 -23.17
N SER A 61 5.82 11.52 -24.16
CA SER A 61 4.50 12.15 -23.94
C SER A 61 3.49 11.25 -23.24
N ARG A 62 3.52 9.95 -23.51
CA ARG A 62 2.60 8.96 -22.95
C ARG A 62 3.28 7.80 -22.25
N VAL A 63 4.62 7.74 -22.30
CA VAL A 63 5.41 6.63 -21.75
C VAL A 63 6.18 7.12 -20.53
N GLY A 64 6.15 6.35 -19.45
CA GLY A 64 6.94 6.59 -18.24
C GLY A 64 7.66 5.33 -17.79
N PHE A 65 8.70 5.53 -16.99
CA PHE A 65 9.36 4.50 -16.21
C PHE A 65 8.77 4.53 -14.81
N VAL A 66 8.17 3.42 -14.40
CA VAL A 66 7.69 3.25 -13.04
C VAL A 66 8.68 2.43 -12.24
N PHE A 67 8.94 2.91 -11.03
CA PHE A 67 9.83 2.22 -10.12
C PHE A 67 9.28 2.34 -8.71
N ASP A 68 9.09 1.21 -8.03
CA ASP A 68 8.83 1.24 -6.60
C ASP A 68 9.77 0.28 -5.85
N SER A 69 10.16 0.67 -4.64
CA SER A 69 11.03 -0.10 -3.77
C SER A 69 10.54 0.02 -2.33
N HIS A 70 10.51 -1.12 -1.63
CA HIS A 70 10.12 -1.18 -0.22
C HIS A 70 11.21 -1.88 0.56
N LEU A 71 11.78 -1.19 1.53
CA LEU A 71 12.57 -1.80 2.59
C LEU A 71 11.66 -1.97 3.81
N ARG A 72 11.43 -3.21 4.21
CA ARG A 72 10.57 -3.58 5.33
C ARG A 72 11.43 -4.09 6.47
N LEU A 73 11.25 -3.49 7.64
CA LEU A 73 11.99 -3.80 8.86
C LEU A 73 10.98 -4.24 9.91
N THR A 74 11.19 -5.39 10.53
CA THR A 74 10.36 -5.88 11.64
C THR A 74 11.01 -5.50 12.96
N ALA A 75 10.21 -5.06 13.94
CA ALA A 75 10.69 -4.56 15.23
C ALA A 75 10.80 -5.65 16.30
N ASP A 76 10.13 -6.78 16.13
CA ASP A 76 9.90 -7.79 17.18
C ASP A 76 11.05 -8.80 17.32
N GLY A 77 12.28 -8.30 17.47
CA GLY A 77 13.44 -9.15 17.80
C GLY A 77 13.98 -10.00 16.65
N ASP A 78 13.15 -10.41 15.75
CA ASP A 78 13.50 -11.01 14.48
C ASP A 78 13.95 -9.91 13.52
N ARG A 79 15.22 -9.90 13.17
CA ARG A 79 15.82 -8.94 12.25
C ARG A 79 15.39 -9.22 10.79
N GLN A 80 14.14 -9.56 10.58
CA GLN A 80 13.60 -9.80 9.24
C GLN A 80 13.68 -8.51 8.44
N ARG A 81 14.41 -8.56 7.35
CA ARG A 81 14.53 -7.47 6.39
C ARG A 81 14.05 -7.98 5.04
N GLN A 82 13.02 -7.34 4.51
CA GLN A 82 12.57 -7.64 3.17
C GLN A 82 12.83 -6.45 2.27
N LEU A 83 13.44 -6.70 1.13
CA LEU A 83 13.60 -5.72 0.06
C LEU A 83 12.76 -6.14 -1.13
N LEU A 84 11.81 -5.27 -1.51
CA LEU A 84 11.07 -5.38 -2.75
C LEU A 84 11.60 -4.31 -3.71
N VAL A 85 11.89 -4.71 -4.93
CA VAL A 85 12.24 -3.81 -6.05
C VAL A 85 11.32 -4.13 -7.21
N ARG A 86 10.67 -3.10 -7.79
CA ARG A 86 9.63 -3.25 -8.82
C ARG A 86 9.78 -2.20 -9.93
N PRO A 87 10.65 -2.44 -10.93
CA PRO A 87 10.70 -1.66 -12.15
C PRO A 87 9.56 -2.02 -13.11
N GLY A 88 9.22 -1.06 -13.99
CA GLY A 88 8.25 -1.27 -15.04
C GLY A 88 8.14 -0.07 -15.97
N LEU A 89 7.25 -0.20 -16.94
CA LEU A 89 6.89 0.87 -17.85
C LEU A 89 5.42 1.23 -17.66
N SER A 90 5.09 2.49 -17.84
CA SER A 90 3.72 2.99 -17.85
C SER A 90 3.36 3.59 -19.18
N PHE A 91 2.08 3.49 -19.54
CA PHE A 91 1.49 4.10 -20.73
C PHE A 91 0.20 4.83 -20.34
N ALA A 92 0.16 6.14 -20.55
CA ALA A 92 -1.01 6.96 -20.32
C ALA A 92 -1.99 6.81 -21.50
N LEU A 93 -3.11 6.11 -21.27
CA LEU A 93 -4.21 6.03 -22.24
C LEU A 93 -4.97 7.36 -22.32
N SER A 94 -5.14 8.02 -21.18
CA SER A 94 -5.73 9.34 -21.04
C SER A 94 -5.15 10.04 -19.80
N GLU A 95 -5.61 11.25 -19.50
CA GLU A 95 -5.24 11.96 -18.26
C GLU A 95 -5.70 11.22 -16.99
N ARG A 96 -6.73 10.36 -17.11
CA ARG A 96 -7.32 9.63 -15.99
C ARG A 96 -6.94 8.16 -15.94
N VAL A 97 -6.54 7.56 -17.06
CA VAL A 97 -6.30 6.13 -17.17
C VAL A 97 -4.87 5.86 -17.58
N LYS A 98 -4.18 5.03 -16.80
CA LYS A 98 -2.80 4.61 -17.02
C LYS A 98 -2.70 3.10 -16.90
N LEU A 99 -2.03 2.48 -17.86
CA LEU A 99 -1.61 1.08 -17.81
C LEU A 99 -0.14 1.02 -17.43
N SER A 100 0.25 -0.04 -16.75
CA SER A 100 1.67 -0.29 -16.45
C SER A 100 1.92 -1.79 -16.42
N ALA A 101 3.14 -2.19 -16.75
CA ALA A 101 3.58 -3.56 -16.67
C ALA A 101 5.06 -3.60 -16.28
N GLY A 102 5.48 -4.68 -15.65
CA GLY A 102 6.87 -4.81 -15.26
C GLY A 102 7.15 -6.08 -14.48
N TYR A 103 8.26 -6.02 -13.79
CA TYR A 103 8.80 -7.13 -13.02
C TYR A 103 9.05 -6.72 -11.58
N ALA A 104 9.01 -7.66 -10.66
CA ALA A 104 9.37 -7.41 -9.28
C ALA A 104 10.20 -8.57 -8.73
N MET A 105 11.12 -8.22 -7.86
CA MET A 105 11.92 -9.14 -7.07
C MET A 105 11.74 -8.78 -5.59
N MET A 106 11.49 -9.78 -4.76
CA MET A 106 11.36 -9.63 -3.32
C MET A 106 12.28 -10.63 -2.64
N GLY A 107 13.36 -10.12 -2.04
CA GLY A 107 14.25 -10.87 -1.18
C GLY A 107 13.88 -10.64 0.28
N ALA A 108 13.88 -11.72 1.06
CA ALA A 108 13.86 -11.67 2.52
C ALA A 108 15.23 -12.10 3.05
N ARG A 109 15.68 -11.49 4.14
CA ARG A 109 16.79 -11.95 4.92
C ARG A 109 16.24 -12.35 6.27
N ASP A 110 15.82 -13.59 6.36
CA ASP A 110 15.41 -14.24 7.58
C ASP A 110 16.66 -14.85 8.28
N ASP A 111 16.45 -15.44 9.44
CA ASP A 111 17.56 -16.06 10.19
C ASP A 111 18.27 -17.07 9.29
N ALA A 112 19.57 -16.82 9.03
CA ALA A 112 20.37 -17.62 8.08
C ALA A 112 20.54 -19.09 8.52
N ASN A 113 20.04 -19.45 9.69
CA ASN A 113 20.18 -20.75 10.33
C ASN A 113 18.97 -21.66 10.17
N ASP A 114 17.81 -21.15 9.68
CA ASP A 114 16.65 -22.01 9.41
C ASP A 114 16.80 -22.70 8.04
N PRO A 115 16.99 -24.04 8.00
CA PRO A 115 17.16 -24.79 6.75
C PRO A 115 15.89 -24.85 5.89
N LEU A 116 14.71 -24.52 6.45
CA LEU A 116 13.43 -24.47 5.74
C LEU A 116 13.15 -23.09 5.12
N THR A 117 13.95 -22.08 5.42
CA THR A 117 13.82 -20.76 4.82
C THR A 117 14.41 -20.74 3.40
N PRO A 118 13.61 -20.44 2.36
CA PRO A 118 14.11 -20.34 1.00
C PRO A 118 15.15 -19.23 0.86
N ARG A 119 16.30 -19.53 0.28
CA ARG A 119 17.39 -18.54 0.08
C ARG A 119 17.20 -17.70 -1.17
N ARG A 120 16.37 -18.15 -2.10
CA ARG A 120 16.12 -17.46 -3.37
C ARG A 120 15.04 -16.37 -3.20
N PRO A 121 15.16 -15.26 -3.91
CA PRO A 121 14.11 -14.24 -3.91
C PRO A 121 12.84 -14.74 -4.62
N GLU A 122 11.71 -14.20 -4.22
CA GLU A 122 10.47 -14.32 -4.97
C GLU A 122 10.52 -13.40 -6.18
N HIS A 123 10.10 -13.90 -7.33
CA HIS A 123 9.99 -13.16 -8.58
C HIS A 123 8.52 -12.98 -8.97
N ARG A 124 8.20 -11.85 -9.62
CA ARG A 124 6.84 -11.54 -10.08
C ARG A 124 6.86 -10.82 -11.41
N ALA A 125 6.03 -11.27 -12.36
CA ALA A 125 5.58 -10.44 -13.46
C ALA A 125 4.28 -9.75 -13.06
N TRP A 126 4.07 -8.50 -13.43
CA TRP A 126 2.86 -7.78 -13.05
C TRP A 126 2.35 -6.87 -14.16
N ILE A 127 1.03 -6.70 -14.20
CA ILE A 127 0.33 -5.70 -14.98
C ILE A 127 -0.60 -4.91 -14.07
N SER A 128 -0.89 -3.65 -14.40
CA SER A 128 -1.71 -2.78 -13.57
C SER A 128 -2.45 -1.75 -14.40
N ALA A 129 -3.71 -1.50 -14.06
CA ALA A 129 -4.52 -0.40 -14.55
C ALA A 129 -4.79 0.57 -13.40
N GLN A 130 -4.62 1.87 -13.64
CA GLN A 130 -4.91 2.93 -12.70
C GLN A 130 -5.97 3.85 -13.29
N LEU A 131 -6.95 4.24 -12.47
CA LEU A 131 -7.96 5.25 -12.77
C LEU A 131 -7.90 6.33 -11.70
N ALA A 132 -7.73 7.58 -12.11
CA ALA A 132 -7.74 8.74 -11.22
C ALA A 132 -8.85 9.70 -11.61
N HIS A 133 -9.58 10.21 -10.61
CA HIS A 133 -10.64 11.21 -10.79
C HIS A 133 -10.82 12.00 -9.50
N ASP A 134 -11.49 13.13 -9.60
CA ASP A 134 -11.79 13.99 -8.46
C ASP A 134 -13.27 13.96 -8.11
N VAL A 135 -13.57 13.98 -6.82
CA VAL A 135 -14.93 14.17 -6.28
C VAL A 135 -14.87 15.37 -5.33
N GLY A 136 -15.25 16.52 -5.84
CA GLY A 136 -15.09 17.80 -5.12
C GLY A 136 -13.60 18.08 -4.80
N PRO A 137 -13.22 18.23 -3.53
CA PRO A 137 -11.82 18.46 -3.14
C PRO A 137 -11.00 17.16 -3.01
N ILE A 138 -11.62 16.01 -3.16
CA ILE A 138 -11.01 14.69 -2.93
C ILE A 138 -10.49 14.16 -4.24
N ALA A 139 -9.18 13.88 -4.31
CA ALA A 139 -8.58 13.12 -5.40
C ALA A 139 -8.68 11.62 -5.08
N LEU A 140 -9.35 10.88 -5.95
CA LEU A 140 -9.51 9.43 -5.87
C LEU A 140 -8.62 8.73 -6.89
N ALA A 141 -7.92 7.70 -6.44
CA ALA A 141 -7.11 6.84 -7.30
C ALA A 141 -7.45 5.38 -7.04
N HIS A 142 -7.80 4.68 -8.10
CA HIS A 142 -8.05 3.24 -8.09
C HIS A 142 -6.91 2.54 -8.81
N ARG A 143 -6.50 1.39 -8.32
CA ARG A 143 -5.50 0.56 -8.98
C ARG A 143 -5.92 -0.90 -8.93
N TYR A 144 -5.97 -1.51 -10.09
CA TYR A 144 -6.10 -2.95 -10.29
C TYR A 144 -4.74 -3.48 -10.70
N ARG A 145 -4.30 -4.60 -10.12
CA ARG A 145 -3.02 -5.22 -10.46
C ARG A 145 -3.17 -6.73 -10.45
N ALA A 146 -2.67 -7.38 -11.49
CA ALA A 146 -2.48 -8.82 -11.54
C ALA A 146 -0.97 -9.12 -11.44
N GLU A 147 -0.63 -10.13 -10.67
CA GLU A 147 0.75 -10.58 -10.46
C GLU A 147 0.82 -12.09 -10.70
N HIS A 148 1.70 -12.52 -11.58
CA HIS A 148 2.16 -13.91 -11.67
C HIS A 148 3.41 -14.05 -10.82
N ARG A 149 3.42 -14.99 -9.88
CA ARG A 149 4.43 -15.09 -8.84
C ARG A 149 5.17 -16.44 -8.96
N TRP A 150 6.49 -16.38 -8.88
CA TRP A 150 7.37 -17.53 -8.71
C TRP A 150 7.89 -17.51 -7.28
N LEU A 151 7.28 -18.34 -6.45
CA LEU A 151 7.52 -18.42 -5.01
C LEU A 151 8.61 -19.46 -4.76
N PRO A 152 9.72 -19.09 -4.12
CA PRO A 152 10.70 -20.06 -3.68
C PRO A 152 10.12 -20.92 -2.56
N GLY A 153 10.44 -22.19 -2.57
CA GLY A 153 10.05 -23.15 -1.56
C GLY A 153 11.16 -24.16 -1.27
N VAL A 154 10.98 -24.95 -0.22
CA VAL A 154 11.87 -26.05 0.14
C VAL A 154 11.06 -27.34 0.03
N ARG A 155 11.60 -28.33 -0.68
CA ARG A 155 11.05 -29.69 -0.66
C ARG A 155 11.55 -30.40 0.58
N VAL A 156 10.67 -31.14 1.22
CA VAL A 156 11.00 -32.00 2.35
C VAL A 156 10.75 -33.46 1.98
N ASP A 157 11.47 -34.37 2.60
CA ASP A 157 11.21 -35.80 2.53
C ASP A 157 10.07 -36.23 3.48
N GLU A 158 9.79 -37.53 3.55
CA GLU A 158 8.74 -38.08 4.40
C GLU A 158 9.02 -37.85 5.92
N ALA A 159 10.25 -37.60 6.30
CA ALA A 159 10.66 -37.28 7.67
C ALA A 159 10.63 -35.78 7.96
N GLY A 160 10.28 -34.94 6.97
CA GLY A 160 10.27 -33.47 7.10
C GLY A 160 11.64 -32.83 6.91
N ALA A 161 12.67 -33.57 6.52
CA ALA A 161 14.02 -33.03 6.29
C ALA A 161 14.12 -32.34 4.91
N PRO A 162 14.81 -31.19 4.81
CA PRO A 162 14.94 -30.46 3.55
C PRO A 162 15.81 -31.24 2.55
N VAL A 163 15.25 -31.56 1.38
CA VAL A 163 15.94 -32.31 0.31
C VAL A 163 16.27 -31.45 -0.91
N GLY A 164 15.87 -30.19 -0.93
CA GLY A 164 16.22 -29.28 -2.01
C GLY A 164 15.24 -28.12 -2.16
N GLU A 165 15.65 -27.14 -2.96
CA GLU A 165 14.79 -26.01 -3.30
C GLU A 165 13.80 -26.34 -4.42
N THR A 166 12.66 -25.67 -4.41
CA THR A 166 11.61 -25.75 -5.45
C THR A 166 11.07 -24.37 -5.77
N VAL A 167 10.28 -24.26 -6.82
CA VAL A 167 9.54 -23.04 -7.17
C VAL A 167 8.08 -23.43 -7.37
N VAL A 168 7.20 -22.70 -6.71
CA VAL A 168 5.75 -22.82 -6.84
C VAL A 168 5.22 -21.56 -7.50
N THR A 169 4.30 -21.72 -8.45
CA THR A 169 3.66 -20.58 -9.10
C THR A 169 2.31 -20.26 -8.45
N ALA A 170 1.99 -18.99 -8.35
CA ALA A 170 0.71 -18.50 -7.86
C ALA A 170 0.31 -17.23 -8.59
N GLU A 171 -0.99 -17.03 -8.76
CA GLU A 171 -1.57 -15.80 -9.27
C GLU A 171 -2.05 -14.93 -8.11
N ARG A 172 -1.97 -13.60 -8.27
CA ARG A 172 -2.50 -12.66 -7.28
C ARG A 172 -3.19 -11.50 -7.97
N MET A 173 -4.42 -11.25 -7.58
CA MET A 173 -5.14 -10.04 -7.92
C MET A 173 -5.09 -9.07 -6.75
N ARG A 174 -4.96 -7.76 -7.07
CA ARG A 174 -4.94 -6.70 -6.07
C ARG A 174 -5.83 -5.57 -6.54
N TYR A 175 -6.65 -5.06 -5.64
CA TYR A 175 -7.40 -3.83 -5.84
C TYR A 175 -7.06 -2.85 -4.74
N SER A 176 -6.77 -1.60 -5.09
CA SER A 176 -6.61 -0.55 -4.10
C SER A 176 -7.38 0.71 -4.49
N VAL A 177 -7.89 1.39 -3.48
CA VAL A 177 -8.45 2.73 -3.57
C VAL A 177 -7.73 3.65 -2.60
N ARG A 178 -7.46 4.87 -3.06
CA ARG A 178 -6.85 5.91 -2.22
C ARG A 178 -7.60 7.21 -2.42
N ALA A 179 -8.03 7.83 -1.32
CA ALA A 179 -8.58 9.17 -1.27
C ALA A 179 -7.54 10.12 -0.67
N THR A 180 -7.33 11.25 -1.33
CA THR A 180 -6.38 12.29 -0.87
C THR A 180 -7.08 13.64 -0.85
N VAL A 181 -6.91 14.39 0.25
CA VAL A 181 -7.43 15.75 0.39
C VAL A 181 -6.30 16.74 0.67
N PRO A 182 -6.31 17.93 0.08
CA PRO A 182 -5.42 19.00 0.46
C PRO A 182 -5.83 19.57 1.83
N LEU A 183 -4.88 19.69 2.74
CA LEU A 183 -5.06 20.32 4.06
C LEU A 183 -4.62 21.79 4.05
N SER A 184 -3.75 22.17 3.12
CA SER A 184 -3.30 23.55 2.94
C SER A 184 -4.05 24.24 1.79
N GLY A 185 -4.22 25.57 1.90
CA GLY A 185 -4.86 26.37 0.85
C GLY A 185 -4.13 26.29 -0.50
N ARG A 186 -4.86 26.57 -1.60
CA ARG A 186 -4.29 26.67 -2.94
C ARG A 186 -3.19 27.75 -2.93
N GLY A 187 -1.99 27.38 -3.42
CA GLY A 187 -0.85 28.29 -3.51
C GLY A 187 0.20 28.13 -2.38
N SER A 188 -0.04 27.26 -1.40
CA SER A 188 0.97 26.94 -0.39
C SER A 188 2.20 26.31 -1.05
N ALA A 189 3.39 26.86 -0.77
CA ALA A 189 4.66 26.35 -1.29
C ALA A 189 4.91 24.89 -0.87
N HIS A 190 4.43 24.50 0.31
CA HIS A 190 4.51 23.16 0.88
C HIS A 190 3.11 22.57 1.03
N GLY A 191 2.49 22.14 -0.09
CA GLY A 191 1.14 21.57 -0.06
C GLY A 191 1.05 20.38 0.90
N LEU A 192 0.36 20.58 2.02
CA LEU A 192 0.06 19.53 2.99
C LEU A 192 -1.18 18.75 2.53
N THR A 193 -1.13 17.42 2.63
CA THR A 193 -2.24 16.53 2.25
C THR A 193 -2.49 15.50 3.34
N ALA A 194 -3.74 15.04 3.43
CA ALA A 194 -4.08 13.82 4.15
C ALA A 194 -4.61 12.79 3.17
N SER A 195 -4.38 11.53 3.44
CA SER A 195 -4.90 10.45 2.61
C SER A 195 -5.31 9.25 3.44
N VAL A 196 -6.29 8.52 2.93
CA VAL A 196 -6.68 7.19 3.39
C VAL A 196 -6.63 6.25 2.22
N SER A 197 -6.30 4.99 2.45
CA SER A 197 -6.28 3.97 1.40
C SER A 197 -6.61 2.61 1.95
N GLU A 198 -7.18 1.80 1.07
CA GLU A 198 -7.50 0.39 1.28
C GLU A 198 -6.91 -0.41 0.13
N GLU A 199 -6.34 -1.58 0.42
CA GLU A 199 -5.85 -2.50 -0.59
C GLU A 199 -6.20 -3.94 -0.22
N LEU A 200 -6.90 -4.62 -1.12
CA LEU A 200 -7.30 -6.03 -1.01
C LEU A 200 -6.42 -6.87 -1.90
N PHE A 201 -6.12 -8.08 -1.43
CA PHE A 201 -5.34 -9.07 -2.15
C PHE A 201 -6.12 -10.38 -2.20
N ALA A 202 -6.17 -10.98 -3.38
CA ALA A 202 -6.73 -12.31 -3.59
C ALA A 202 -5.69 -13.16 -4.33
N SER A 203 -5.29 -14.27 -3.74
CA SER A 203 -4.31 -15.20 -4.31
C SER A 203 -4.98 -16.48 -4.77
N PHE A 204 -4.44 -17.08 -5.85
CA PHE A 204 -4.96 -18.25 -6.52
C PHE A 204 -3.80 -19.20 -6.81
N GLY A 205 -4.01 -20.50 -6.62
CA GLY A 205 -2.97 -21.51 -6.87
C GLY A 205 -1.83 -21.49 -5.85
N GLY A 206 -0.80 -22.29 -6.08
CA GLY A 206 0.31 -22.43 -5.17
C GLY A 206 -0.12 -22.98 -3.82
N TYR A 207 0.30 -22.32 -2.74
CA TYR A 207 -0.09 -22.67 -1.37
C TYR A 207 -1.46 -22.07 -0.96
N ALA A 208 -2.06 -21.21 -1.78
CA ALA A 208 -3.29 -20.48 -1.41
C ALA A 208 -4.57 -21.33 -1.53
N GLY A 209 -4.50 -22.54 -2.10
CA GLY A 209 -5.68 -23.37 -2.33
C GLY A 209 -6.75 -22.68 -3.18
N ASP A 210 -8.00 -22.85 -2.82
CA ASP A 210 -9.13 -22.16 -3.45
C ASP A 210 -9.09 -20.65 -3.10
N VAL A 211 -9.61 -19.85 -4.01
CA VAL A 211 -9.59 -18.37 -3.94
C VAL A 211 -9.92 -17.84 -2.56
N ALA A 212 -8.97 -17.18 -1.97
CA ALA A 212 -9.20 -16.47 -0.74
C ALA A 212 -8.69 -15.03 -0.85
N VAL A 213 -9.42 -14.09 -0.26
CA VAL A 213 -8.85 -12.79 0.10
C VAL A 213 -7.85 -13.08 1.21
N ASP A 214 -6.58 -13.10 0.84
CA ASP A 214 -5.50 -13.53 1.74
C ASP A 214 -4.88 -12.38 2.52
N GLN A 215 -5.12 -11.13 2.10
CA GLN A 215 -4.55 -9.97 2.77
C GLN A 215 -5.40 -8.71 2.53
N ASN A 216 -5.45 -7.88 3.56
CA ASN A 216 -6.01 -6.54 3.55
C ASN A 216 -5.01 -5.55 4.10
N ARG A 217 -5.00 -4.32 3.57
CA ARG A 217 -4.20 -3.21 4.07
C ARG A 217 -5.03 -1.94 4.11
N ALA A 218 -5.24 -1.41 5.30
CA ALA A 218 -5.85 -0.11 5.54
C ALA A 218 -4.78 0.88 6.00
N ALA A 219 -4.70 2.06 5.40
CA ALA A 219 -3.68 3.04 5.76
C ALA A 219 -4.21 4.47 5.80
N VAL A 220 -3.59 5.26 6.68
CA VAL A 220 -3.75 6.73 6.75
C VAL A 220 -2.38 7.38 6.67
N ALA A 221 -2.27 8.52 6.00
CA ALA A 221 -1.01 9.23 5.89
C ALA A 221 -1.19 10.74 5.80
N ILE A 222 -0.17 11.46 6.27
CA ILE A 222 0.02 12.90 6.05
C ILE A 222 1.19 13.06 5.10
N GLY A 223 1.01 13.90 4.08
CA GLY A 223 2.01 14.16 3.05
C GLY A 223 2.37 15.62 2.95
N VAL A 224 3.63 15.90 2.65
CA VAL A 224 4.15 17.23 2.36
C VAL A 224 4.83 17.24 1.00
N ARG A 225 4.52 18.26 0.18
CA ARG A 225 5.19 18.49 -1.10
C ARG A 225 6.52 19.21 -0.86
N LEU A 226 7.62 18.54 -1.15
CA LEU A 226 8.96 19.13 -1.04
C LEU A 226 9.33 19.91 -2.30
N ARG A 227 8.95 19.39 -3.48
CA ARG A 227 9.15 20.01 -4.80
C ARG A 227 7.94 19.72 -5.69
N ARG A 228 7.85 20.35 -6.86
CA ARG A 228 6.76 20.10 -7.83
C ARG A 228 6.66 18.62 -8.23
N SER A 229 7.79 17.91 -8.28
CA SER A 229 7.89 16.51 -8.68
C SER A 229 8.16 15.55 -7.52
N MET A 230 8.17 16.03 -6.25
CA MET A 230 8.52 15.18 -5.10
C MET A 230 7.68 15.51 -3.88
N ARG A 231 7.16 14.49 -3.25
CA ARG A 231 6.49 14.57 -1.94
C ARG A 231 6.97 13.46 -1.01
N MET A 232 6.91 13.75 0.28
CA MET A 232 7.13 12.78 1.34
C MET A 232 5.83 12.55 2.10
N GLU A 233 5.64 11.34 2.55
CA GLU A 233 4.49 10.97 3.39
C GLU A 233 4.97 10.16 4.59
N ILE A 234 4.32 10.39 5.72
CA ILE A 234 4.40 9.53 6.89
C ILE A 234 3.01 9.01 7.21
N GLY A 235 2.88 7.74 7.48
CA GLY A 235 1.58 7.12 7.68
C GLY A 235 1.64 5.89 8.56
N TYR A 236 0.46 5.49 8.99
CA TYR A 236 0.21 4.24 9.68
C TYR A 236 -0.59 3.33 8.76
N MET A 237 -0.21 2.06 8.70
CA MET A 237 -0.93 1.03 7.96
C MET A 237 -1.16 -0.18 8.86
N LEU A 238 -2.39 -0.66 8.89
CA LEU A 238 -2.74 -1.96 9.44
C LEU A 238 -2.80 -2.95 8.28
N GLN A 239 -1.94 -3.96 8.34
CA GLN A 239 -1.99 -5.10 7.44
C GLN A 239 -2.57 -6.29 8.19
N SER A 240 -3.62 -6.89 7.66
CA SER A 240 -4.21 -8.12 8.14
C SER A 240 -3.96 -9.22 7.11
N SER A 241 -3.47 -10.37 7.53
CA SER A 241 -3.18 -11.51 6.66
C SER A 241 -3.97 -12.72 7.13
N ALA A 242 -4.50 -13.48 6.19
CA ALA A 242 -5.16 -14.75 6.47
C ALA A 242 -4.11 -15.86 6.66
N GLY A 243 -4.38 -16.76 7.59
CA GLY A 243 -3.65 -18.02 7.71
C GLY A 243 -4.14 -19.05 6.69
N ASP A 244 -3.62 -20.26 6.78
CA ASP A 244 -3.94 -21.36 5.87
C ASP A 244 -5.42 -21.77 5.91
N ASP A 245 -6.12 -21.46 6.99
CA ASP A 245 -7.56 -21.69 7.17
C ASP A 245 -8.45 -20.57 6.57
N GLY A 246 -7.85 -19.57 5.92
CA GLY A 246 -8.53 -18.41 5.35
C GLY A 246 -9.01 -17.37 6.36
N ARG A 247 -8.72 -17.55 7.65
CA ARG A 247 -9.06 -16.59 8.69
C ARG A 247 -7.95 -15.54 8.84
N PHE A 248 -8.33 -14.28 9.09
CA PHE A 248 -7.37 -13.21 9.35
C PHE A 248 -6.80 -13.33 10.77
N THR A 249 -5.72 -14.09 10.90
CA THR A 249 -5.10 -14.42 12.19
C THR A 249 -3.87 -13.57 12.50
N GLU A 250 -3.28 -12.92 11.50
CA GLU A 250 -2.10 -12.08 11.68
C GLU A 250 -2.41 -10.60 11.47
N ARG A 251 -1.92 -9.74 12.36
CA ARG A 251 -1.96 -8.29 12.24
C ARG A 251 -0.55 -7.71 12.29
N ASN A 252 -0.24 -6.83 11.34
CA ASN A 252 1.03 -6.10 11.32
C ASN A 252 0.75 -4.59 11.35
N HIS A 253 1.20 -3.93 12.39
CA HIS A 253 1.15 -2.49 12.59
C HIS A 253 2.37 -1.86 11.95
N VAL A 254 2.19 -1.08 10.91
CA VAL A 254 3.29 -0.57 10.09
C VAL A 254 3.38 0.95 10.18
N LEU A 255 4.51 1.45 10.65
CA LEU A 255 4.91 2.83 10.40
C LEU A 255 5.49 2.93 8.99
N GLN A 256 4.87 3.72 8.11
CA GLN A 256 5.31 3.85 6.73
C GLN A 256 5.85 5.25 6.45
N ILE A 257 7.06 5.31 5.90
CA ILE A 257 7.67 6.55 5.38
C ILE A 257 7.82 6.37 3.87
N THR A 258 7.18 7.26 3.09
CA THR A 258 7.13 7.13 1.63
C THR A 258 7.67 8.37 0.95
N ALA A 259 8.63 8.20 0.06
CA ALA A 259 9.07 9.20 -0.90
C ALA A 259 8.40 8.92 -2.25
N ILE A 260 7.73 9.91 -2.83
CA ILE A 260 7.06 9.80 -4.13
C ILE A 260 7.66 10.82 -5.08
N SER A 261 8.07 10.34 -6.26
CA SER A 261 8.71 11.16 -7.28
C SER A 261 8.04 11.00 -8.66
N ALA A 262 7.87 12.13 -9.35
CA ALA A 262 7.43 12.20 -10.73
C ALA A 262 8.43 13.06 -11.56
N ALA A 263 9.70 13.05 -11.19
CA ALA A 263 10.73 13.77 -11.89
C ALA A 263 10.98 13.15 -13.27
N ARG A 264 11.09 13.98 -14.32
CA ARG A 264 11.43 13.50 -15.66
C ARG A 264 12.85 12.96 -15.69
N LEU A 265 13.02 11.76 -16.21
CA LEU A 265 14.34 11.22 -16.52
C LEU A 265 14.88 11.96 -17.76
N ARG A 266 16.09 12.47 -17.64
CA ARG A 266 16.84 13.14 -18.73
C ARG A 266 17.76 12.16 -19.42
#